data_61c85241925ed3e3fa404e336f463371
#
_entry.id   61c85241925ed3e3fa404e336f463371
#
_cell.length_a   1.000
_cell.length_b   1.000
_cell.length_c   1.000
_cell.angle_alpha   90.00
_cell.angle_beta   90.00
_cell.angle_gamma   90.00
#
_symmetry.space_group_name_H-M   'P 1'
#
loop_
_entity.id
_entity.type
_entity.pdbx_description
1 polymer ?
#
loop_
_entity_poly.entity_id
_entity_poly.type
_entity_poly.pdbx_seq_one_letter_code
_entity_poly.pdbx_strand_id
1 'polypeptide(L)'
;MKEKVVLAYSGGLDTTALIPWLKENFDYDVICCCVNCGQGAELEGLDERAKLSGASKLYIEDIVDEFCEDYIMPCVQAGAVYEHKYLLGTSMARPGIAKKLVEIARKEGAVAICHGATGKGNDQIQIGRASCRERV
;
A
#
# COMPACT_ATOMS: atom_id res chain seq x y z
N MET A 1 9.97 -13.67 -19.81
CA MET A 1 9.31 -12.43 -19.34
C MET A 1 9.52 -12.40 -17.82
N LYS A 2 10.01 -11.28 -17.27
CA LYS A 2 10.22 -11.19 -15.82
C LYS A 2 8.89 -11.23 -15.08
N GLU A 3 8.87 -11.92 -13.94
CA GLU A 3 7.73 -11.89 -13.05
C GLU A 3 7.56 -10.51 -12.42
N LYS A 4 6.31 -10.09 -12.24
CA LYS A 4 5.98 -8.77 -11.70
C LYS A 4 5.65 -8.86 -10.22
N VAL A 5 6.09 -7.88 -9.45
CA VAL A 5 5.68 -7.67 -8.06
C VAL A 5 5.11 -6.27 -7.88
N VAL A 6 4.02 -6.16 -7.12
CA VAL A 6 3.48 -4.86 -6.72
C VAL A 6 4.02 -4.50 -5.34
N LEU A 7 4.69 -3.36 -5.25
CA LEU A 7 5.23 -2.82 -4.02
C LEU A 7 4.30 -1.74 -3.47
N ALA A 8 3.85 -1.92 -2.23
CA ALA A 8 3.18 -0.86 -1.46
C ALA A 8 4.21 0.24 -1.17
N TYR A 9 4.16 1.32 -1.95
CA TYR A 9 5.17 2.35 -1.99
C TYR A 9 4.72 3.61 -1.27
N SER A 10 5.40 3.96 -0.19
CA SER A 10 5.15 5.21 0.55
C SER A 10 6.05 6.37 0.14
N GLY A 11 7.10 6.09 -0.64
CA GLY A 11 8.14 7.07 -0.97
C GLY A 11 9.18 7.29 0.14
N GLY A 12 9.06 6.58 1.26
CA GLY A 12 10.06 6.57 2.33
C GLY A 12 11.31 5.77 1.98
N LEU A 13 12.32 5.85 2.83
CA LEU A 13 13.61 5.19 2.63
C LEU A 13 13.47 3.67 2.45
N ASP A 14 12.73 3.02 3.34
CA ASP A 14 12.60 1.56 3.37
C ASP A 14 11.96 1.03 2.08
N THR A 15 10.84 1.61 1.66
CA THR A 15 10.14 1.18 0.45
C THR A 15 10.92 1.53 -0.82
N THR A 16 11.68 2.62 -0.81
CA THR A 16 12.55 2.99 -1.93
C THR A 16 13.72 2.03 -2.08
N ALA A 17 14.33 1.61 -0.97
CA ALA A 17 15.42 0.63 -0.96
C ALA A 17 14.96 -0.78 -1.40
N LEU A 18 13.69 -1.12 -1.18
CA LEU A 18 13.13 -2.41 -1.62
C LEU A 18 13.09 -2.55 -3.15
N ILE A 19 13.00 -1.45 -3.91
CA ILE A 19 12.94 -1.51 -5.37
C ILE A 19 14.19 -2.17 -5.97
N PRO A 20 15.41 -1.63 -5.77
CA PRO A 20 16.61 -2.29 -6.28
C PRO A 20 16.85 -3.66 -5.64
N TRP A 21 16.54 -3.81 -4.36
CA TRP A 21 16.71 -5.08 -3.66
C TRP A 21 15.88 -6.22 -4.27
N LEU A 22 14.61 -5.98 -4.61
CA LEU A 22 13.73 -6.96 -5.26
C LEU A 22 14.23 -7.32 -6.66
N LYS A 23 14.77 -6.34 -7.39
CA LYS A 23 15.34 -6.56 -8.73
C LYS A 23 16.60 -7.41 -8.70
N GLU A 24 17.50 -7.14 -7.76
CA GLU A 24 18.80 -7.81 -7.65
C GLU A 24 18.68 -9.24 -7.11
N ASN A 25 17.80 -9.46 -6.12
CA ASN A 25 17.71 -10.75 -5.44
C ASN A 25 16.70 -11.72 -6.04
N PHE A 26 15.67 -11.21 -6.70
CA PHE A 26 14.58 -12.05 -7.25
C PHE A 26 14.35 -11.84 -8.75
N ASP A 27 15.07 -10.93 -9.39
CA ASP A 27 14.89 -10.56 -10.80
C ASP A 27 13.45 -10.11 -11.14
N TYR A 28 12.74 -9.53 -10.18
CA TYR A 28 11.38 -9.03 -10.38
C TYR A 28 11.33 -7.72 -11.16
N ASP A 29 10.24 -7.57 -11.90
CA ASP A 29 9.81 -6.29 -12.45
C ASP A 29 8.93 -5.58 -11.41
N VAL A 30 9.43 -4.49 -10.83
CA VAL A 30 8.80 -3.83 -9.68
C VAL A 30 7.83 -2.75 -10.12
N ILE A 31 6.57 -2.91 -9.76
CA ILE A 31 5.49 -1.94 -9.95
C ILE A 31 5.19 -1.30 -8.61
N CYS A 32 5.41 -0.01 -8.49
CA CYS A 32 5.09 0.74 -7.28
C CYS A 32 3.62 1.15 -7.28
N CYS A 33 2.97 1.04 -6.14
CA CYS A 33 1.62 1.53 -5.91
C CYS A 33 1.57 2.34 -4.61
N CYS A 34 1.29 3.61 -4.73
CA CYS A 34 1.00 4.50 -3.62
C CYS A 34 -0.49 4.77 -3.56
N VAL A 35 -1.09 4.60 -2.39
CA VAL A 35 -2.52 4.84 -2.18
C VAL A 35 -2.69 6.12 -1.38
N ASN A 36 -3.38 7.10 -1.97
CA ASN A 36 -3.70 8.36 -1.33
C ASN A 36 -4.95 8.19 -0.46
N CYS A 37 -4.75 8.28 0.86
CA CYS A 37 -5.84 8.30 1.86
C CYS A 37 -6.01 9.70 2.48
N GLY A 38 -5.43 10.75 1.88
CA GLY A 38 -5.48 12.13 2.36
C GLY A 38 -4.14 12.73 2.81
N GLN A 39 -2.99 12.08 2.52
CA GLN A 39 -1.66 12.55 2.91
C GLN A 39 -1.11 13.72 2.07
N GLY A 40 -1.78 14.10 0.98
CA GLY A 40 -1.51 15.34 0.24
C GLY A 40 -0.07 15.54 -0.22
N ALA A 41 0.64 16.46 0.39
CA ALA A 41 1.99 16.88 0.00
C ALA A 41 3.06 15.78 0.01
N GLU A 42 2.84 14.67 0.72
CA GLU A 42 3.77 13.54 0.72
C GLU A 42 3.84 12.81 -0.63
N LEU A 43 2.88 13.07 -1.51
CA LEU A 43 2.83 12.50 -2.86
C LEU A 43 3.72 13.23 -3.86
N GLU A 44 4.22 14.41 -3.52
CA GLU A 44 5.09 15.19 -4.41
C GLU A 44 6.45 14.49 -4.62
N GLY A 45 6.88 14.45 -5.89
CA GLY A 45 8.16 13.86 -6.27
C GLY A 45 8.26 12.33 -6.18
N LEU A 46 7.14 11.61 -5.91
CA LEU A 46 7.13 10.15 -5.87
C LEU A 46 7.51 9.53 -7.20
N ASP A 47 7.06 10.11 -8.31
CA ASP A 47 7.31 9.60 -9.66
C ASP A 47 8.81 9.61 -9.98
N GLU A 48 9.49 10.71 -9.70
CA GLU A 48 10.93 10.82 -9.91
C GLU A 48 11.70 9.84 -9.02
N ARG A 49 11.36 9.75 -7.74
CA ARG A 49 12.00 8.82 -6.80
C ARG A 49 11.83 7.37 -7.21
N ALA A 50 10.63 6.96 -7.58
CA ALA A 50 10.35 5.61 -8.04
C ALA A 50 11.14 5.27 -9.31
N LYS A 51 11.17 6.17 -10.29
CA LYS A 51 11.92 6.00 -11.55
C LYS A 51 13.42 5.90 -11.32
N LEU A 52 13.98 6.81 -10.52
CA LEU A 52 15.41 6.81 -10.19
C LEU A 52 15.83 5.52 -9.46
N SER A 53 14.94 4.95 -8.67
CA SER A 53 15.18 3.68 -7.97
C SER A 53 15.00 2.45 -8.86
N GLY A 54 14.51 2.63 -10.08
CA GLY A 54 14.38 1.56 -11.07
C GLY A 54 13.02 0.86 -11.09
N ALA A 55 11.96 1.47 -10.56
CA ALA A 55 10.60 0.98 -10.71
C ALA A 55 10.17 1.05 -12.20
N SER A 56 9.44 0.05 -12.66
CA SER A 56 8.95 0.00 -14.03
C SER A 56 7.73 0.88 -14.24
N LYS A 57 6.88 0.95 -13.22
CA LYS A 57 5.66 1.76 -13.18
C LYS A 57 5.40 2.30 -11.78
N LEU A 58 4.70 3.43 -11.71
CA LEU A 58 4.11 3.95 -10.49
C LEU A 58 2.61 4.17 -10.69
N TYR A 59 1.82 3.62 -9.79
CA TYR A 59 0.40 3.93 -9.63
C TYR A 59 0.23 4.81 -8.39
N ILE A 60 -0.51 5.91 -8.55
CA ILE A 60 -0.99 6.73 -7.43
C ILE A 60 -2.51 6.63 -7.46
N GLU A 61 -3.06 5.85 -6.55
CA GLU A 61 -4.50 5.59 -6.46
C GLU A 61 -5.11 6.48 -5.38
N ASP A 62 -6.05 7.33 -5.78
CA ASP A 62 -6.78 8.19 -4.84
C ASP A 62 -8.03 7.47 -4.34
N ILE A 63 -8.07 7.22 -3.03
CA ILE A 63 -9.21 6.59 -2.36
C ILE A 63 -9.81 7.48 -1.27
N VAL A 64 -9.54 8.78 -1.28
CA VAL A 64 -9.97 9.69 -0.21
C VAL A 64 -11.49 9.62 0.01
N ASP A 65 -12.27 9.69 -1.05
CA ASP A 65 -13.75 9.64 -0.95
C ASP A 65 -14.20 8.25 -0.47
N GLU A 66 -13.74 7.16 -1.09
CA GLU A 66 -14.03 5.79 -0.66
C GLU A 66 -13.61 5.56 0.80
N PHE A 67 -12.44 6.06 1.18
CA PHE A 67 -11.94 5.94 2.56
C PHE A 67 -12.81 6.68 3.56
N CYS A 68 -13.27 7.88 3.23
CA CYS A 68 -14.18 8.64 4.07
C CYS A 68 -15.56 7.98 4.21
N GLU A 69 -16.16 7.59 3.10
CA GLU A 69 -17.53 7.07 3.08
C GLU A 69 -17.65 5.65 3.62
N ASP A 70 -16.76 4.75 3.19
CA ASP A 70 -16.87 3.32 3.47
C ASP A 70 -16.13 2.86 4.74
N TYR A 71 -15.15 3.64 5.21
CA TYR A 71 -14.33 3.27 6.37
C TYR A 71 -14.46 4.24 7.54
N ILE A 72 -14.25 5.54 7.31
CA ILE A 72 -14.26 6.53 8.40
C ILE A 72 -15.68 6.75 8.93
N MET A 73 -16.63 7.04 8.06
CA MET A 73 -18.01 7.35 8.49
C MET A 73 -18.67 6.21 9.26
N PRO A 74 -18.59 4.93 8.83
CA PRO A 74 -19.12 3.82 9.62
C PRO A 74 -18.46 3.70 11.00
N CYS A 75 -17.17 3.95 11.12
CA CYS A 75 -16.46 3.91 12.40
C CYS A 75 -16.89 5.05 13.33
N VAL A 76 -17.11 6.25 12.79
CA VAL A 76 -17.64 7.39 13.52
C VAL A 76 -19.06 7.12 14.03
N GLN A 77 -19.91 6.58 13.16
CA GLN A 77 -21.29 6.21 13.51
C GLN A 77 -21.34 5.13 14.59
N ALA A 78 -20.42 4.18 14.56
CA ALA A 78 -20.29 3.13 15.56
C ALA A 78 -19.63 3.60 16.88
N GLY A 79 -19.12 4.82 16.93
CA GLY A 79 -18.33 5.31 18.06
C GLY A 79 -17.07 4.48 18.30
N ALA A 80 -16.47 3.93 17.24
CA ALA A 80 -15.35 3.02 17.32
C ALA A 80 -14.08 3.74 17.77
N VAL A 81 -13.70 3.56 19.02
CA VAL A 81 -12.47 4.09 19.63
C VAL A 81 -11.81 2.97 20.44
N TYR A 82 -10.52 2.73 20.18
CA TYR A 82 -9.76 1.73 20.93
C TYR A 82 -9.28 2.32 22.27
N GLU A 83 -9.61 1.64 23.36
CA GLU A 83 -9.26 2.03 24.74
C GLU A 83 -9.64 3.48 25.11
N HIS A 84 -10.74 4.00 24.55
CA HIS A 84 -11.24 5.37 24.72
C HIS A 84 -10.26 6.49 24.31
N LYS A 85 -9.21 6.17 23.57
CA LYS A 85 -8.16 7.11 23.16
C LYS A 85 -7.82 7.09 21.68
N TYR A 86 -7.68 5.91 21.08
CA TYR A 86 -7.18 5.77 19.72
C TYR A 86 -8.31 5.67 18.70
N LEU A 87 -8.32 6.61 17.75
CA LEU A 87 -9.39 6.77 16.74
C LEU A 87 -9.31 5.81 15.55
N LEU A 88 -8.42 4.82 15.59
CA LEU A 88 -8.29 3.75 14.60
C LEU A 88 -7.95 4.18 13.15
N GLY A 89 -7.53 5.41 12.91
CA GLY A 89 -7.29 5.94 11.56
C GLY A 89 -6.36 5.06 10.72
N THR A 90 -5.20 4.71 11.25
CA THR A 90 -4.23 3.85 10.55
C THR A 90 -4.76 2.43 10.32
N SER A 91 -5.49 1.89 11.28
CA SER A 91 -6.08 0.54 11.18
C SER A 91 -7.14 0.46 10.09
N MET A 92 -7.93 1.51 9.90
CA MET A 92 -8.97 1.61 8.88
C MET A 92 -8.40 1.79 7.47
N ALA A 93 -7.27 2.48 7.32
CA ALA A 93 -6.65 2.74 6.02
C ALA A 93 -6.12 1.47 5.36
N ARG A 94 -5.58 0.54 6.14
CA ARG A 94 -4.90 -0.66 5.60
C ARG A 94 -5.76 -1.58 4.74
N PRO A 95 -7.02 -1.88 5.08
CA PRO A 95 -7.89 -2.65 4.19
C PRO A 95 -8.11 -1.97 2.84
N GLY A 96 -8.31 -0.66 2.79
CA GLY A 96 -8.45 0.11 1.56
C GLY A 96 -7.17 0.08 0.71
N ILE A 97 -6.01 0.25 1.35
CA ILE A 97 -4.71 0.12 0.70
C ILE A 97 -4.52 -1.28 0.10
N ALA A 98 -4.79 -2.32 0.90
CA ALA A 98 -4.65 -3.71 0.45
C ALA A 98 -5.57 -4.03 -0.74
N LYS A 99 -6.80 -3.54 -0.73
CA LYS A 99 -7.74 -3.66 -1.85
C LYS A 99 -7.13 -3.12 -3.15
N LYS A 100 -6.58 -1.91 -3.13
CA LYS A 100 -5.95 -1.31 -4.30
C LYS A 100 -4.70 -2.06 -4.76
N LEU A 101 -3.87 -2.51 -3.83
CA LEU A 101 -2.70 -3.34 -4.17
C LEU A 101 -3.10 -4.61 -4.91
N VAL A 102 -4.17 -5.29 -4.47
CA VAL A 102 -4.67 -6.51 -5.13
C VAL A 102 -5.27 -6.19 -6.50
N GLU A 103 -6.03 -5.10 -6.64
CA GLU A 103 -6.57 -4.64 -7.92
C GLU A 103 -5.44 -4.41 -8.94
N ILE A 104 -4.39 -3.69 -8.55
CA ILE A 104 -3.23 -3.44 -9.41
C ILE A 104 -2.47 -4.73 -9.72
N ALA A 105 -2.30 -5.62 -8.73
CA ALA A 105 -1.64 -6.90 -8.93
C ALA A 105 -2.38 -7.76 -9.97
N ARG A 106 -3.70 -7.80 -9.91
CA ARG A 106 -4.54 -8.49 -10.92
C ARG A 106 -4.42 -7.84 -12.30
N LYS A 107 -4.50 -6.52 -12.37
CA LYS A 107 -4.39 -5.75 -13.61
C LYS A 107 -3.05 -5.97 -14.32
N GLU A 108 -1.97 -6.03 -13.57
CA GLU A 108 -0.62 -6.18 -14.10
C GLU A 108 -0.17 -7.64 -14.24
N GLY A 109 -0.97 -8.60 -13.75
CA GLY A 109 -0.60 -10.00 -13.70
C GLY A 109 0.60 -10.27 -12.79
N ALA A 110 0.69 -9.54 -11.67
CA ALA A 110 1.77 -9.70 -10.72
C ALA A 110 1.62 -10.98 -9.89
N VAL A 111 2.74 -11.62 -9.58
CA VAL A 111 2.78 -12.89 -8.83
C VAL A 111 2.79 -12.67 -7.32
N ALA A 112 3.17 -11.47 -6.86
CA ALA A 112 3.30 -11.16 -5.45
C ALA A 112 3.01 -9.69 -5.16
N ILE A 113 2.71 -9.42 -3.88
CA ILE A 113 2.62 -8.08 -3.30
C ILE A 113 3.70 -7.98 -2.22
N CYS A 114 4.44 -6.88 -2.23
CA CYS A 114 5.49 -6.58 -1.26
C CYS A 114 5.11 -5.32 -0.47
N HIS A 115 5.51 -5.27 0.79
CA HIS A 115 5.36 -4.09 1.64
C HIS A 115 6.59 -3.90 2.53
N GLY A 116 6.82 -2.67 2.98
CA GLY A 116 7.92 -2.30 3.87
C GLY A 116 7.55 -2.28 5.37
N ALA A 117 6.42 -2.84 5.75
CA ALA A 117 6.00 -2.86 7.16
C ALA A 117 6.87 -3.80 7.99
N THR A 118 7.29 -3.32 9.17
CA THR A 118 8.12 -4.11 10.09
C THR A 118 7.30 -5.17 10.83
N GLY A 119 7.97 -6.27 11.25
CA GLY A 119 7.32 -7.33 12.01
C GLY A 119 6.96 -6.98 13.47
N LYS A 120 7.37 -5.80 13.95
CA LYS A 120 7.10 -5.35 15.32
C LYS A 120 5.71 -4.74 15.50
N GLY A 121 5.09 -4.25 14.43
CA GLY A 121 3.77 -3.62 14.47
C GLY A 121 2.68 -4.51 13.87
N ASN A 122 1.44 -4.06 14.00
CA ASN A 122 0.28 -4.75 13.43
C ASN A 122 0.15 -4.62 11.91
N ASP A 123 0.91 -3.73 11.30
CA ASP A 123 0.83 -3.35 9.89
C ASP A 123 1.06 -4.53 8.97
N GLN A 124 2.10 -5.31 9.24
CA GLN A 124 2.44 -6.50 8.45
C GLN A 124 1.27 -7.49 8.43
N ILE A 125 0.73 -7.81 9.59
CA ILE A 125 -0.39 -8.77 9.70
C ILE A 125 -1.65 -8.21 9.06
N GLN A 126 -1.96 -6.93 9.27
CA GLN A 126 -3.17 -6.31 8.76
C GLN A 126 -3.15 -6.21 7.23
N ILE A 127 -2.05 -5.75 6.62
CA ILE A 127 -1.91 -5.70 5.15
C ILE A 127 -1.95 -7.10 4.57
N GLY A 128 -1.23 -8.06 5.17
CA GLY A 128 -1.21 -9.44 4.73
C GLY A 128 -2.58 -10.10 4.75
N ARG A 129 -3.31 -10.01 5.85
CA ARG A 129 -4.68 -10.57 5.98
C ARG A 129 -5.68 -9.90 5.04
N ALA A 130 -5.64 -8.57 4.93
CA ALA A 130 -6.51 -7.84 4.03
C ALA A 130 -6.23 -8.22 2.56
N SER A 131 -4.96 -8.31 2.15
CA SER A 131 -4.59 -8.74 0.80
C SER A 131 -5.05 -10.19 0.49
N CYS A 132 -4.93 -11.10 1.46
CA CYS A 132 -5.43 -12.46 1.31
C CYS A 132 -6.95 -12.50 1.17
N ARG A 133 -7.69 -11.69 1.92
CA ARG A 133 -9.14 -11.58 1.82
C ARG A 133 -9.59 -11.08 0.45
N GLU A 134 -8.97 -10.02 -0.06
CA GLU A 134 -9.31 -9.45 -1.38
C GLU A 134 -8.96 -10.40 -2.54
N ARG A 135 -8.09 -11.37 -2.32
CA ARG A 135 -7.71 -12.37 -3.32
C ARG A 135 -8.80 -13.41 -3.60
N VAL A 136 -9.65 -13.64 -2.65
CA VAL A 136 -10.77 -14.60 -2.74
C VAL A 136 -11.95 -13.94 -3.41
#